data_00e970b3be151f7a31394e4064029faf
#
_entry.id   00e970b3be151f7a31394e4064029faf
#
_cell.length_a   1.000
_cell.length_b   1.000
_cell.length_c   1.000
_cell.angle_alpha   90.00
_cell.angle_beta   90.00
_cell.angle_gamma   90.00
#
_symmetry.space_group_name_H-M   'P 1'
#
loop_
_entity.id
_entity.type
_entity.pdbx_description
1 polymer ?
#
loop_
_entity_poly.entity_id
_entity_poly.type
_entity_poly.pdbx_seq_one_letter_code
_entity_poly.pdbx_strand_id
1 'polypeptide(L)'
;MXRQDDLPPAIXXAAXRWSVTLASGTADAXXRRDYQRWXXAXXRHRRAAERLAAIDXEVRGARRAGHGATDTLXHLQRGRRRRRRRGLGGGLLVLVLVAVGLVGGDASRXTRDYXTGTGERQRLTLPGGTRVVLNADTALDIVEKGGHXTLRLYAGEILVXSEAAAPADKPRVLTEDGRLDALGTRFQVSTDGXGTXLXVLQGRVAVHAXGGERLGEAXPGGGWRXVDGTXAPHASGLRAGGWAXGVVEARGAPLGEVLXALGPYRXGWLGYAPEVAGLKVTGVXQLNXTDAALXAIAQSLPVRVVHRTRWWVRVXEK
;
A
#
# COMPACT_ATOMS: atom_id res chain seq x y z
N MET A 1 -18.99 10.23 -15.46
CA MET A 1 -18.83 11.03 -14.23
C MET A 1 -18.28 10.15 -13.12
N UNK A 2 -16.93 10.02 -12.91
CA UNK A 2 -16.38 9.22 -12.07
C UNK A 2 -16.56 9.76 -10.82
N ARG A 3 -16.79 9.06 -10.09
CA ARG A 3 -16.87 9.47 -8.70
C ARG A 3 -15.47 9.86 -8.22
N GLN A 4 -15.24 11.12 -8.06
CA GLN A 4 -13.98 11.71 -7.53
C GLN A 4 -13.66 11.31 -6.06
N ASP A 5 -14.37 10.34 -5.48
CA ASP A 5 -14.34 10.06 -4.05
C ASP A 5 -13.72 8.70 -3.65
N ASP A 6 -13.10 7.98 -4.59
CA ASP A 6 -12.59 6.63 -4.29
C ASP A 6 -11.12 6.72 -3.84
N LEU A 7 -10.91 6.70 -2.51
CA LEU A 7 -9.56 6.67 -1.92
C LEU A 7 -8.93 5.29 -2.09
N PRO A 8 -7.66 5.22 -2.49
CA PRO A 8 -6.97 3.94 -2.62
C PRO A 8 -7.04 3.11 -1.34
N PRO A 9 -7.28 1.80 -1.46
CA PRO A 9 -7.38 0.92 -0.29
C PRO A 9 -6.16 0.96 0.62
N ALA A 10 -4.97 1.12 0.07
CA ALA A 10 -3.72 1.26 0.83
C ALA A 10 -3.76 2.49 1.75
N ILE A 11 -4.32 3.56 1.26
CA ILE A 11 -4.49 4.80 2.04
C ILE A 11 -5.59 4.64 3.11
N UNK A 12 -6.52 4.00 2.83
CA UNK A 12 -7.52 3.76 3.67
C UNK A 12 -7.10 2.90 4.73
N UNK A 13 -6.30 2.00 4.51
CA UNK A 13 -5.75 1.18 5.38
C UNK A 13 -4.84 1.83 6.28
N ALA A 14 -3.93 2.61 5.68
CA ALA A 14 -3.00 3.43 6.45
C ALA A 14 -3.71 4.37 7.42
N ALA A 15 -4.72 5.02 6.97
CA ALA A 15 -5.53 5.90 7.83
C ALA A 15 -6.17 5.13 9.00
N UNK A 16 -6.57 4.08 8.78
CA UNK A 16 -7.11 3.28 9.70
C UNK A 16 -6.19 2.90 10.75
N ARG A 17 -4.98 2.50 10.34
CA ARG A 17 -3.88 2.21 11.26
C ARG A 17 -3.52 3.40 12.16
N TRP A 18 -3.43 4.56 11.56
CA TRP A 18 -3.17 5.80 12.31
C TRP A 18 -4.25 6.10 13.34
N SER A 19 -5.51 5.95 12.96
CA SER A 19 -6.64 6.19 13.86
C SER A 19 -6.59 5.26 15.09
N VAL A 20 -6.32 3.97 14.87
CA VAL A 20 -6.18 2.98 15.96
C VAL A 20 -4.98 3.32 16.86
N THR A 21 -3.85 3.67 16.25
CA THR A 21 -2.63 4.03 17.00
C THR A 21 -2.85 5.27 17.88
N LEU A 22 -3.54 6.29 17.34
CA LEU A 22 -3.84 7.51 18.09
C LEU A 22 -4.88 7.26 19.17
N ALA A 23 -5.87 6.38 18.91
CA ALA A 23 -6.94 6.05 19.86
C ALA A 23 -6.48 5.11 20.98
N SER A 24 -5.40 4.36 20.82
CA SER A 24 -4.90 3.40 21.82
C SER A 24 -4.33 4.07 23.09
N GLY A 25 -4.12 5.38 23.06
CA GLY A 25 -3.53 6.11 24.17
C GLY A 25 -2.03 5.89 24.35
N THR A 26 -1.40 5.07 23.50
CA THR A 26 0.04 4.76 23.57
C THR A 26 0.86 5.59 22.57
N ALA A 27 0.21 6.50 21.83
CA ALA A 27 0.87 7.37 20.87
C ALA A 27 1.74 8.40 21.58
N ASP A 28 3.06 8.22 21.51
CA ASP A 28 4.04 9.18 21.99
C ASP A 28 4.20 10.34 20.99
N ALA A 29 5.00 11.31 21.34
CA ALA A 29 5.30 12.46 20.48
C ALA A 29 5.87 12.07 19.12
N UNK A 30 6.37 11.00 18.92
CA UNK A 30 6.86 10.52 17.76
C UNK A 30 5.84 9.97 16.90
N UNK A 31 4.98 9.35 17.34
CA UNK A 31 3.94 8.89 16.67
C UNK A 31 3.07 9.91 16.17
N ARG A 32 2.96 10.89 16.95
CA ARG A 32 2.12 12.04 16.54
C ARG A 32 2.77 12.87 15.43
N ARG A 33 4.07 13.08 15.49
CA ARG A 33 4.81 13.76 14.40
C ARG A 33 4.81 12.96 13.10
N ASP A 34 4.94 11.64 13.20
CA ASP A 34 4.89 10.75 12.04
C ASP A 34 3.50 10.78 11.38
N TYR A 35 2.45 10.79 12.18
CA TYR A 35 1.09 10.97 11.69
C TYR A 35 0.92 12.32 10.99
N GLN A 36 1.42 13.38 11.57
CA GLN A 36 1.35 14.72 10.96
C GLN A 36 2.09 14.75 9.62
N ARG A 37 3.24 14.15 9.55
CA ARG A 37 4.02 14.01 8.32
C ARG A 37 3.26 13.21 7.27
N TRP A 38 2.69 12.12 7.68
CA TRP A 38 1.85 11.32 6.79
C TRP A 38 0.61 12.10 6.32
N UNK A 39 -0.04 12.79 7.13
CA UNK A 39 -1.14 13.56 6.84
C UNK A 39 -0.83 14.68 5.95
N UNK A 40 0.26 15.11 6.00
CA UNK A 40 0.72 16.19 5.24
C UNK A 40 1.29 15.79 3.94
N ALA A 41 1.79 14.55 3.80
CA ALA A 41 2.47 14.02 2.59
C ALA A 41 1.62 14.00 1.33
N UNK A 42 0.27 13.96 1.44
CA UNK A 42 -0.55 14.03 0.35
C UNK A 42 -1.87 14.57 0.67
N UNK A 43 -2.54 14.82 -0.14
CA UNK A 43 -3.84 15.19 -0.09
C UNK A 43 -4.77 14.10 0.13
N ARG A 44 -4.46 13.02 -0.59
CA ARG A 44 -5.23 11.76 -0.43
C ARG A 44 -5.19 11.26 1.00
N HIS A 45 -4.03 11.37 1.65
CA HIS A 45 -3.86 10.97 3.05
C HIS A 45 -4.71 11.85 3.98
N ARG A 46 -4.71 13.14 3.74
CA ARG A 46 -5.53 14.08 4.52
C ARG A 46 -7.02 13.76 4.37
N ARG A 47 -7.49 13.53 3.14
CA ARG A 47 -8.88 13.14 2.87
C ARG A 47 -9.26 11.84 3.58
N ALA A 48 -8.36 10.86 3.60
CA ALA A 48 -8.59 9.59 4.29
C ALA A 48 -8.71 9.78 5.80
N ALA A 49 -7.84 10.60 6.39
CA ALA A 49 -7.88 10.92 7.82
C ALA A 49 -9.15 11.69 8.19
N GLU A 50 -9.55 12.67 7.37
CA GLU A 50 -10.78 13.46 7.56
C GLU A 50 -12.04 12.58 7.47
N ARG A 51 -12.08 11.68 6.51
CA ARG A 51 -13.18 10.72 6.33
C ARG A 51 -13.34 9.79 7.54
N LEU A 52 -12.23 9.29 8.07
CA LEU A 52 -12.23 8.47 9.28
C LEU A 52 -12.66 9.26 10.52
N ALA A 53 -12.22 10.50 10.64
CA ALA A 53 -12.60 11.39 11.74
C ALA A 53 -14.11 11.72 11.69
N ALA A 54 -14.68 11.88 10.48
CA ALA A 54 -16.10 12.09 10.28
C ALA A 54 -16.94 10.87 10.73
N ILE A 55 -16.49 9.66 10.39
CA ILE A 55 -17.11 8.39 10.82
C ILE A 55 -17.07 8.27 12.35
N ASP A 56 -15.94 8.58 12.95
CA ASP A 56 -15.76 8.55 14.41
C ASP A 56 -16.68 9.56 15.14
N UNK A 57 -16.84 10.47 14.46
CA UNK A 57 -17.69 11.42 14.90
C UNK A 57 -19.07 11.03 14.85
N GLU A 58 -19.61 10.45 13.83
CA GLU A 58 -20.97 9.93 13.67
C GLU A 58 -21.26 8.80 14.67
N VAL A 59 -20.32 7.87 14.83
CA VAL A 59 -20.41 6.77 15.78
C VAL A 59 -20.50 7.29 17.22
N ARG A 60 -19.73 8.31 17.59
CA ARG A 60 -19.81 8.93 18.91
C ARG A 60 -21.13 9.68 19.11
N GLY A 61 -21.67 10.30 18.06
CA GLY A 61 -22.95 10.97 18.06
C GLY A 61 -24.12 9.97 18.24
N ALA A 62 -24.08 8.87 17.50
CA ALA A 62 -25.06 7.78 17.59
C ALA A 62 -25.04 7.12 19.00
N ARG A 63 -23.86 7.00 19.62
CA ARG A 63 -23.73 6.50 21.00
C ARG A 63 -24.35 7.46 22.04
N ARG A 64 -24.23 8.77 21.86
CA ARG A 64 -24.84 9.76 22.75
C ARG A 64 -26.37 9.78 22.59
N ALA A 65 -26.85 9.61 21.36
CA ALA A 65 -28.29 9.54 21.04
C ALA A 65 -28.93 8.23 21.52
N GLY A 66 -28.17 7.11 21.51
CA GLY A 66 -28.65 5.79 21.93
C GLY A 66 -28.81 5.64 23.46
N HIS A 67 -28.25 6.53 24.26
CA HIS A 67 -28.40 6.48 25.72
C HIS A 67 -29.75 7.04 26.23
N GLY A 68 -30.55 7.64 25.35
CA GLY A 68 -31.86 8.17 25.71
C GLY A 68 -33.04 7.19 25.54
N ALA A 69 -32.83 6.05 24.86
CA ALA A 69 -33.90 5.11 24.53
C ALA A 69 -34.00 3.86 25.42
N THR A 70 -33.04 3.65 26.33
CA THR A 70 -32.99 2.44 27.18
C THR A 70 -33.35 2.68 28.65
N ASP A 71 -33.88 3.84 29.00
CA ASP A 71 -34.21 4.17 30.39
C ASP A 71 -35.54 3.58 30.90
N THR A 72 -36.32 2.89 30.01
CA THR A 72 -37.64 2.36 30.37
C THR A 72 -37.64 0.88 30.81
N LEU A 73 -36.58 0.20 30.73
CA LEU A 73 -36.49 -1.22 31.12
C LEU A 73 -35.51 -1.53 32.28
N UNK A 74 -35.06 -0.59 32.86
CA UNK A 74 -34.08 -0.83 33.79
C UNK A 74 -34.51 -0.76 35.20
N HIS A 75 -35.68 -0.87 35.40
CA HIS A 75 -36.09 -0.78 36.80
C HIS A 75 -36.13 -2.13 37.57
N LEU A 76 -35.70 -3.22 37.00
CA LEU A 76 -35.86 -4.53 37.64
C LEU A 76 -34.58 -5.34 37.96
N GLN A 77 -33.39 -4.77 37.88
CA GLN A 77 -32.20 -5.49 38.37
C GLN A 77 -31.19 -4.56 39.02
N ARG A 78 -31.45 -4.12 40.23
CA ARG A 78 -30.48 -3.48 41.13
C ARG A 78 -29.70 -4.56 41.88
N GLY A 79 -28.41 -4.61 41.65
CA GLY A 79 -27.51 -5.32 42.51
C GLY A 79 -26.38 -6.09 41.78
N ARG A 80 -25.21 -5.65 42.04
CA ARG A 80 -23.94 -6.29 41.67
C ARG A 80 -23.49 -6.13 40.21
N ARG A 81 -22.68 -5.15 39.94
CA ARG A 81 -21.54 -5.14 39.01
C ARG A 81 -21.06 -3.71 38.69
N ARG A 82 -20.45 -3.05 39.68
CA ARG A 82 -19.95 -1.66 39.51
C ARG A 82 -18.43 -1.61 39.20
N ARG A 83 -17.77 -2.76 38.87
CA ARG A 83 -16.29 -2.74 38.79
C ARG A 83 -15.70 -3.29 37.47
N ARG A 84 -16.53 -3.62 36.49
CA ARG A 84 -16.01 -4.27 35.26
C ARG A 84 -16.29 -3.49 33.95
N ARG A 85 -16.76 -2.25 34.04
CA ARG A 85 -17.22 -1.52 32.84
C ARG A 85 -16.22 -0.54 32.21
N ARG A 86 -14.97 -0.47 32.69
CA ARG A 86 -13.97 0.43 32.09
C ARG A 86 -13.13 -0.20 30.95
N GLY A 87 -13.24 -1.51 30.74
CA GLY A 87 -12.46 -2.23 29.75
C GLY A 87 -13.20 -2.66 28.47
N LEU A 88 -14.54 -2.66 28.49
CA LEU A 88 -15.34 -3.26 27.41
C LEU A 88 -15.70 -2.30 26.26
N GLY A 89 -15.62 -1.00 26.51
CA GLY A 89 -15.94 0.02 25.48
C GLY A 89 -14.90 0.13 24.36
N GLY A 90 -13.64 -0.10 24.72
CA GLY A 90 -12.54 -0.05 23.75
C GLY A 90 -12.49 -1.28 22.86
N GLY A 91 -12.79 -2.46 23.44
CA GLY A 91 -12.75 -3.74 22.71
C GLY A 91 -13.80 -3.86 21.61
N LEU A 92 -15.02 -3.35 21.87
CA LEU A 92 -16.09 -3.40 20.87
C LEU A 92 -15.82 -2.45 19.71
N LEU A 93 -15.24 -1.27 19.98
CA LEU A 93 -14.87 -0.32 18.94
C LEU A 93 -13.74 -0.89 18.06
N VAL A 94 -12.75 -1.52 18.66
CA VAL A 94 -11.66 -2.20 17.94
C VAL A 94 -12.23 -3.37 17.11
N LEU A 95 -13.19 -4.12 17.66
CA LEU A 95 -13.83 -5.24 16.95
C LEU A 95 -14.68 -4.76 15.79
N VAL A 96 -15.41 -3.65 15.93
CA VAL A 96 -16.19 -3.03 14.85
C VAL A 96 -15.26 -2.41 13.79
N LEU A 97 -14.16 -1.77 14.20
CA LEU A 97 -13.18 -1.21 13.25
C LEU A 97 -12.39 -2.30 12.53
N VAL A 98 -12.08 -3.42 13.22
CA VAL A 98 -11.47 -4.60 12.60
C VAL A 98 -12.49 -5.29 11.68
N ALA A 99 -13.76 -5.40 12.07
CA ALA A 99 -14.81 -5.96 11.21
C ALA A 99 -15.08 -5.06 10.00
N VAL A 100 -15.14 -3.74 10.18
CA VAL A 100 -15.30 -2.77 9.08
C VAL A 100 -14.04 -2.75 8.21
N GLY A 101 -12.85 -2.91 8.78
CA GLY A 101 -11.59 -3.02 8.06
C GLY A 101 -11.49 -4.33 7.26
N LEU A 102 -11.94 -5.44 7.86
CA LEU A 102 -11.98 -6.75 7.20
C LEU A 102 -13.09 -6.81 6.13
N VAL A 103 -14.27 -6.30 6.43
CA VAL A 103 -15.41 -6.30 5.50
C VAL A 103 -15.23 -5.22 4.42
N GLY A 104 -14.71 -4.06 4.78
CA GLY A 104 -14.43 -2.97 3.83
C GLY A 104 -13.24 -3.27 2.91
N GLY A 105 -12.22 -3.93 3.44
CA GLY A 105 -11.08 -4.41 2.66
C GLY A 105 -11.45 -5.52 1.69
N ASP A 106 -12.29 -6.45 2.14
CA ASP A 106 -12.76 -7.57 1.31
C ASP A 106 -13.83 -7.17 0.29
N ALA A 107 -14.69 -6.19 0.61
CA ALA A 107 -15.74 -5.77 -0.33
C ALA A 107 -15.16 -5.08 -1.58
N SER A 108 -14.08 -4.30 -1.43
CA SER A 108 -13.36 -3.74 -2.59
C SER A 108 -12.47 -4.77 -3.29
N ARG A 109 -11.99 -5.76 -2.57
CA ARG A 109 -11.23 -6.90 -3.12
C ARG A 109 -12.12 -7.93 -3.84
N UNK A 110 -13.03 -8.00 -3.48
CA UNK A 110 -13.92 -8.89 -3.98
C UNK A 110 -14.47 -8.58 -5.28
N THR A 111 -14.39 -7.37 -5.52
CA THR A 111 -14.81 -6.90 -6.84
C THR A 111 -13.67 -6.81 -7.86
N ARG A 112 -12.43 -7.03 -7.46
CA ARG A 112 -11.26 -7.04 -8.37
C ARG A 112 -11.05 -8.43 -8.96
N ASP A 113 -10.63 -8.48 -10.23
CA ASP A 113 -10.40 -9.74 -10.93
C ASP A 113 -9.26 -10.54 -10.28
N TYR A 114 -8.25 -9.85 -9.79
CA TYR A 114 -7.05 -10.46 -9.17
C TYR A 114 -6.60 -9.71 -7.91
N UNK A 115 -6.25 -10.23 -6.84
CA UNK A 115 -5.84 -9.72 -5.68
C UNK A 115 -4.85 -10.61 -5.13
N THR A 116 -3.84 -10.24 -4.65
CA THR A 116 -2.88 -11.02 -3.87
C THR A 116 -2.82 -10.53 -2.42
N GLY A 117 -2.64 -11.42 -1.47
CA GLY A 117 -2.45 -11.09 -0.05
C GLY A 117 -0.98 -10.88 0.32
N THR A 118 -0.75 -10.69 1.63
CA THR A 118 0.58 -10.50 2.20
C THR A 118 1.48 -11.70 1.89
N GLY A 119 2.64 -11.46 1.30
CA GLY A 119 3.61 -12.48 0.93
C GLY A 119 3.23 -13.31 -0.30
N GLU A 120 2.04 -13.11 -0.83
CA GLU A 120 1.55 -13.87 -1.98
C GLU A 120 2.02 -13.24 -3.29
N ARG A 121 2.43 -14.07 -4.23
CA ARG A 121 2.72 -13.66 -5.62
C ARG A 121 1.91 -14.54 -6.56
N GLN A 122 1.36 -13.96 -7.59
CA GLN A 122 0.56 -14.68 -8.60
C GLN A 122 1.12 -14.46 -9.99
N ARG A 123 1.14 -15.51 -10.81
CA ARG A 123 1.56 -15.44 -12.20
C ARG A 123 0.37 -15.72 -13.11
N LEU A 124 0.20 -14.87 -14.12
CA LEU A 124 -0.86 -14.95 -15.10
C LEU A 124 -0.25 -14.97 -16.50
N THR A 125 -0.85 -15.75 -17.40
CA THR A 125 -0.58 -15.65 -18.84
C THR A 125 -1.87 -15.23 -19.52
N LEU A 126 -1.82 -14.09 -20.18
CA LEU A 126 -2.97 -13.48 -20.84
C LEU A 126 -3.06 -13.94 -22.30
N PRO A 127 -4.23 -13.80 -22.93
CA PRO A 127 -4.33 -13.98 -24.38
C PRO A 127 -3.27 -13.13 -25.11
N GLY A 128 -2.70 -13.62 -26.20
CA GLY A 128 -1.59 -12.96 -26.89
C GLY A 128 -0.21 -13.19 -26.26
N GLY A 129 -0.12 -14.04 -25.21
CA GLY A 129 1.15 -14.46 -24.63
C GLY A 129 1.78 -13.51 -23.63
N THR A 130 1.13 -12.41 -23.29
CA THR A 130 1.60 -11.49 -22.25
C THR A 130 1.60 -12.19 -20.88
N ARG A 131 2.75 -12.17 -20.20
CA ARG A 131 2.90 -12.71 -18.85
C ARG A 131 2.88 -11.56 -17.85
N VAL A 132 2.08 -11.71 -16.79
CA VAL A 132 1.97 -10.73 -15.70
C VAL A 132 2.25 -11.45 -14.39
N VAL A 133 3.18 -10.91 -13.59
CA VAL A 133 3.41 -11.36 -12.23
C VAL A 133 2.88 -10.27 -11.30
N LEU A 134 1.99 -10.64 -10.40
CA LEU A 134 1.49 -9.77 -9.34
C LEU A 134 2.35 -9.97 -8.10
N ASN A 135 2.82 -8.88 -7.52
CA ASN A 135 3.53 -8.88 -6.23
C ASN A 135 2.53 -9.01 -5.07
N ALA A 136 3.04 -9.14 -3.85
CA ALA A 136 2.22 -9.16 -2.64
C ALA A 136 1.41 -7.87 -2.49
N ASP A 137 0.22 -8.00 -1.90
CA ASP A 137 -0.73 -6.91 -1.62
C ASP A 137 -1.12 -6.10 -2.88
N THR A 138 -1.27 -6.79 -4.01
CA THR A 138 -1.61 -6.20 -5.32
C THR A 138 -3.09 -6.38 -5.65
N ALA A 139 -3.71 -5.35 -6.22
CA ALA A 139 -5.09 -5.36 -6.71
C ALA A 139 -5.12 -4.91 -8.17
N LEU A 140 -5.62 -5.79 -9.04
CA LEU A 140 -5.56 -5.65 -10.50
C LEU A 140 -6.88 -6.08 -11.14
N ASP A 141 -7.39 -5.30 -12.09
CA ASP A 141 -8.41 -5.74 -13.03
C ASP A 141 -7.79 -5.92 -14.41
N ILE A 142 -8.28 -6.91 -15.17
CA ILE A 142 -7.86 -7.14 -16.54
C ILE A 142 -9.09 -6.97 -17.43
N VAL A 143 -9.04 -5.99 -18.32
CA VAL A 143 -10.14 -5.66 -19.21
C VAL A 143 -9.65 -5.71 -20.66
N GLU A 144 -10.33 -6.46 -21.48
CA GLU A 144 -10.11 -6.43 -22.92
C GLU A 144 -11.07 -5.40 -23.54
N LYS A 145 -10.54 -4.34 -24.09
CA LYS A 145 -11.33 -3.28 -24.73
C LYS A 145 -10.67 -2.83 -26.03
N GLY A 146 -11.41 -2.94 -27.12
CA GLY A 146 -10.92 -2.53 -28.43
C GLY A 146 -9.71 -3.31 -28.92
N GLY A 147 -9.64 -4.59 -28.55
CA GLY A 147 -8.53 -5.46 -28.92
C GLY A 147 -7.24 -5.27 -28.11
N HIS A 148 -7.31 -4.53 -27.03
CA HIS A 148 -6.14 -4.32 -26.17
C HIS A 148 -6.34 -4.87 -24.75
N UNK A 149 -5.47 -5.56 -24.03
CA UNK A 149 -5.39 -5.95 -22.80
C UNK A 149 -5.06 -4.86 -21.98
N THR A 150 -5.91 -4.41 -21.33
CA THR A 150 -5.75 -3.30 -20.38
C THR A 150 -5.67 -3.83 -18.96
N LEU A 151 -4.57 -3.56 -18.29
CA LEU A 151 -4.25 -3.93 -16.90
C LEU A 151 -4.52 -2.70 -16.03
N ARG A 152 -5.56 -2.71 -15.22
CA ARG A 152 -5.86 -1.59 -14.33
C ARG A 152 -5.34 -1.89 -12.93
N LEU A 153 -4.21 -1.27 -12.58
CA LEU A 153 -3.53 -1.47 -11.31
C LEU A 153 -4.05 -0.44 -10.28
N TYR A 154 -4.69 -0.95 -9.23
CA TYR A 154 -5.25 -0.12 -8.16
C TYR A 154 -4.31 0.02 -6.96
N ALA A 155 -3.55 -1.03 -6.67
CA ALA A 155 -2.62 -1.05 -5.54
C ALA A 155 -1.57 -2.13 -5.78
N GLY A 156 -0.40 -1.93 -5.21
CA GLY A 156 0.68 -2.92 -5.25
C GLY A 156 1.57 -2.79 -6.47
N GLU A 157 2.02 -3.93 -7.01
CA GLU A 157 3.10 -3.95 -8.00
C GLU A 157 2.95 -5.11 -8.96
N ILE A 158 3.17 -4.86 -10.26
CA ILE A 158 3.15 -5.88 -11.31
C ILE A 158 4.42 -5.83 -12.15
N LEU A 159 4.85 -7.00 -12.62
CA LEU A 159 5.90 -7.17 -13.63
C LEU A 159 5.23 -7.71 -14.89
N VAL A 160 5.37 -7.01 -15.99
CA VAL A 160 4.75 -7.33 -17.28
C VAL A 160 5.82 -7.70 -18.29
N UNK A 161 5.79 -8.66 -18.97
CA UNK A 161 6.55 -9.13 -19.83
C UNK A 161 5.82 -9.40 -20.98
N SER A 162 5.80 -8.62 -22.02
CA SER A 162 5.13 -8.79 -23.33
C SER A 162 6.12 -8.96 -24.47
N GLU A 163 5.99 -10.05 -25.17
CA GLU A 163 6.75 -10.34 -26.41
C GLU A 163 5.87 -10.12 -27.66
N ALA A 164 4.66 -9.59 -27.48
CA ALA A 164 3.67 -9.45 -28.51
C ALA A 164 4.17 -8.60 -29.69
N ALA A 165 4.13 -9.17 -30.88
CA ALA A 165 4.53 -8.49 -32.13
C ALA A 165 3.43 -7.55 -32.62
N ALA A 166 2.17 -7.98 -32.53
CA ALA A 166 1.04 -7.18 -32.98
C ALA A 166 0.72 -6.04 -32.03
N PRO A 167 0.44 -4.83 -32.54
CA PRO A 167 0.09 -3.69 -31.66
C PRO A 167 -1.13 -3.95 -30.77
N ALA A 168 -2.12 -4.69 -31.24
CA ALA A 168 -3.34 -5.01 -30.49
C ALA A 168 -3.07 -5.86 -29.24
N ASP A 169 -2.03 -6.73 -29.31
CA ASP A 169 -1.69 -7.62 -28.21
C ASP A 169 -0.77 -6.97 -27.15
N LYS A 170 -0.32 -5.74 -27.41
CA LYS A 170 0.56 -5.03 -26.51
C LYS A 170 -0.23 -4.52 -25.30
N PRO A 171 0.20 -4.86 -24.08
CA PRO A 171 -0.58 -4.49 -22.90
C PRO A 171 -0.48 -3.00 -22.59
N ARG A 172 -1.58 -2.48 -22.11
CA ARG A 172 -1.70 -1.14 -21.55
C ARG A 172 -1.88 -1.27 -20.04
N VAL A 173 -1.14 -0.50 -19.26
CA VAL A 173 -1.36 -0.42 -17.81
C VAL A 173 -1.99 0.93 -17.48
N LEU A 174 -3.10 0.89 -16.77
CA LEU A 174 -3.77 2.09 -16.24
C LEU A 174 -3.56 2.15 -14.73
N THR A 175 -3.18 3.30 -14.24
CA THR A 175 -3.12 3.61 -12.81
C THR A 175 -3.96 4.87 -12.53
N GLU A 176 -4.03 5.28 -11.29
CA GLU A 176 -4.68 6.53 -10.91
C GLU A 176 -3.93 7.76 -11.45
N ASP A 177 -2.64 7.63 -11.70
CA ASP A 177 -1.78 8.73 -12.14
C ASP A 177 -1.67 8.84 -13.65
N GLY A 178 -1.98 7.78 -14.41
CA GLY A 178 -1.87 7.82 -15.86
C GLY A 178 -1.93 6.47 -16.55
N ARG A 179 -1.48 6.47 -17.78
CA ARG A 179 -1.51 5.33 -18.69
C ARG A 179 -0.10 5.01 -19.21
N LEU A 180 0.24 3.74 -19.23
CA LEU A 180 1.51 3.21 -19.71
C LEU A 180 1.24 2.25 -20.87
N ASP A 181 1.70 2.60 -22.05
CA ASP A 181 1.51 1.78 -23.27
C ASP A 181 2.82 1.03 -23.57
N ALA A 182 2.81 -0.29 -23.49
CA ALA A 182 3.96 -1.14 -23.77
C ALA A 182 4.27 -1.18 -25.27
N LEU A 183 5.55 -1.12 -25.62
CA LEU A 183 6.02 -1.15 -27.00
C LEU A 183 6.94 -2.39 -27.24
N GLY A 184 6.52 -3.59 -26.78
CA GLY A 184 7.33 -4.82 -26.81
C GLY A 184 8.34 -4.82 -25.67
N THR A 185 7.87 -5.07 -24.45
CA THR A 185 8.57 -4.64 -23.26
C THR A 185 8.57 -5.66 -22.14
N ARG A 186 9.60 -5.55 -21.28
CA ARG A 186 9.60 -6.06 -19.92
C ARG A 186 9.73 -4.88 -18.97
N PHE A 187 8.72 -4.68 -18.13
CA PHE A 187 8.66 -3.51 -17.26
C PHE A 187 7.89 -3.81 -15.98
N GLN A 188 8.18 -3.04 -14.96
CA GLN A 188 7.58 -3.13 -13.64
C GLN A 188 6.82 -1.83 -13.37
N VAL A 189 5.61 -1.98 -12.84
CA VAL A 189 4.77 -0.86 -12.42
C VAL A 189 4.35 -1.09 -10.99
N SER A 190 4.52 -0.08 -10.15
CA SER A 190 4.00 -0.10 -8.78
C SER A 190 3.23 1.17 -8.48
N THR A 191 2.25 1.07 -7.60
CA THR A 191 1.54 2.23 -7.07
C THR A 191 1.41 2.08 -5.55
N ASP A 192 1.83 3.11 -4.83
CA ASP A 192 1.90 3.12 -3.37
C ASP A 192 1.00 4.18 -2.73
N GLY A 193 0.15 4.80 -3.57
CA GLY A 193 -0.66 5.94 -3.18
C GLY A 193 0.10 7.28 -3.08
N UNK A 194 1.33 7.15 -3.50
CA UNK A 194 2.11 8.20 -3.62
C UNK A 194 2.42 8.52 -4.96
N GLY A 195 1.99 7.74 -5.74
CA GLY A 195 2.16 7.85 -7.17
C GLY A 195 2.48 6.53 -7.83
N THR A 196 2.71 6.57 -9.14
CA THR A 196 3.07 5.40 -9.96
C THR A 196 4.55 5.41 -10.32
N UNK A 197 5.37 4.31 -10.14
CA UNK A 197 6.65 4.10 -10.45
C UNK A 197 6.69 3.20 -11.56
N LEU A 198 7.36 3.53 -12.49
CA LEU A 198 7.63 2.68 -13.68
C LEU A 198 9.14 2.39 -13.75
N UNK A 199 9.67 1.16 -13.97
CA UNK A 199 10.89 0.75 -14.20
C UNK A 199 10.89 -0.04 -15.37
N VAL A 200 11.59 0.31 -16.48
CA VAL A 200 11.71 -0.48 -17.73
C VAL A 200 12.95 -1.35 -17.69
N LEU A 201 12.78 -2.66 -17.91
CA LEU A 201 13.89 -3.63 -17.97
C LEU A 201 14.32 -3.92 -19.40
N GLN A 202 13.37 -3.91 -20.34
CA GLN A 202 13.63 -4.17 -21.76
C GLN A 202 12.56 -3.49 -22.60
N GLY A 203 12.94 -3.00 -23.78
CA GLY A 203 12.00 -2.35 -24.70
C GLY A 203 11.72 -0.92 -24.31
N ARG A 204 10.53 -0.43 -24.60
CA ARG A 204 10.14 0.97 -24.33
C ARG A 204 8.70 1.05 -23.87
N VAL A 205 8.40 2.02 -23.01
CA VAL A 205 7.03 2.26 -22.51
C VAL A 205 6.70 3.73 -22.74
N ALA A 206 5.63 3.99 -23.48
CA ALA A 206 5.09 5.34 -23.65
C ALA A 206 4.26 5.70 -22.42
N VAL A 207 4.52 6.88 -21.86
CA VAL A 207 3.89 7.38 -20.64
C VAL A 207 2.92 8.50 -20.98
N HIS A 208 1.68 8.40 -20.51
CA HIS A 208 0.61 9.36 -20.75
C HIS A 208 -0.04 9.78 -19.42
N ALA A 209 -0.50 11.02 -19.38
CA ALA A 209 -1.34 11.53 -18.29
C ALA A 209 -2.74 10.88 -18.29
N UNK A 210 -3.29 10.95 -17.32
CA UNK A 210 -4.57 10.54 -17.20
C UNK A 210 -5.47 11.01 -18.24
N GLY A 211 -5.39 12.28 -18.76
CA GLY A 211 -6.13 12.89 -19.87
C GLY A 211 -5.72 12.40 -21.28
N GLY A 212 -4.72 11.55 -21.38
CA GLY A 212 -4.24 11.01 -22.65
C GLY A 212 -3.05 11.75 -23.27
N GLU A 213 -2.68 12.90 -22.72
CA GLU A 213 -1.50 13.66 -23.16
C GLU A 213 -0.23 12.80 -22.99
N ARG A 214 0.59 12.73 -24.03
CA ARG A 214 1.86 12.00 -23.97
C ARG A 214 2.90 12.80 -23.19
N LEU A 215 3.36 12.23 -22.07
CA LEU A 215 4.35 12.85 -21.19
C LEU A 215 5.79 12.49 -21.59
N GLY A 216 5.98 11.32 -22.24
CA GLY A 216 7.31 10.87 -22.63
C GLY A 216 7.40 9.40 -22.93
N GLU A 217 8.64 8.89 -22.96
CA GLU A 217 8.94 7.49 -23.22
C GLU A 217 10.08 7.04 -22.30
N ALA A 218 9.83 5.96 -21.62
CA ALA A 218 10.82 5.34 -20.72
C ALA A 218 11.66 4.29 -21.44
N UNK A 219 12.90 4.17 -21.28
CA UNK A 219 13.86 3.36 -21.80
C UNK A 219 14.39 2.42 -20.80
N PRO A 220 15.07 1.42 -21.25
CA PRO A 220 15.65 0.50 -20.30
C PRO A 220 16.69 1.13 -19.38
N GLY A 221 16.66 0.73 -18.11
CA GLY A 221 17.50 1.31 -17.06
C GLY A 221 16.99 2.66 -16.56
N GLY A 222 15.99 3.22 -17.21
CA GLY A 222 15.31 4.43 -16.76
C GLY A 222 14.09 4.10 -15.91
N GLY A 223 13.84 4.94 -14.91
CA GLY A 223 12.62 4.92 -14.13
C GLY A 223 11.90 6.24 -14.21
N TRP A 224 10.60 6.20 -14.05
CA TRP A 224 9.73 7.37 -14.01
C TRP A 224 8.78 7.29 -12.84
N ARG A 225 8.50 8.43 -12.28
CA ARG A 225 7.46 8.55 -11.26
C ARG A 225 6.36 9.51 -11.74
N UNK A 226 5.25 9.01 -11.79
CA UNK A 226 4.20 9.72 -12.16
C UNK A 226 3.50 10.06 -10.97
N VAL A 227 3.01 11.29 -10.80
CA VAL A 227 2.16 11.82 -9.72
C VAL A 227 1.27 12.93 -10.29
N ASP A 228 -0.01 12.77 -10.12
CA ASP A 228 -1.02 13.78 -10.54
C ASP A 228 -0.79 14.31 -11.97
N GLY A 229 -0.49 13.40 -12.90
CA GLY A 229 -0.33 13.73 -14.32
C GLY A 229 1.01 14.34 -14.71
N THR A 230 1.97 14.36 -13.79
CA THR A 230 3.34 14.81 -14.10
C THR A 230 4.36 13.68 -13.99
N UNK A 231 5.25 13.42 -14.69
CA UNK A 231 6.19 12.49 -14.77
C UNK A 231 7.47 13.06 -14.46
N ALA A 232 8.24 12.55 -13.76
CA ALA A 232 9.63 12.92 -13.49
C ALA A 232 10.53 11.70 -13.57
N PRO A 233 11.79 11.82 -14.01
CA PRO A 233 12.73 10.73 -13.91
C PRO A 233 12.87 10.26 -12.46
N HIS A 234 12.96 8.94 -12.25
CA HIS A 234 13.10 8.32 -10.93
C HIS A 234 14.18 7.24 -10.99
N ALA A 235 15.16 7.34 -10.12
CA ALA A 235 16.19 6.33 -9.98
C ALA A 235 15.93 5.50 -8.73
N SER A 236 15.77 4.19 -8.90
CA SER A 236 15.67 3.25 -7.78
C SER A 236 17.02 2.59 -7.53
N GLY A 237 17.38 2.42 -6.28
CA GLY A 237 18.53 1.60 -5.88
C GLY A 237 18.22 0.10 -5.86
N LEU A 238 16.97 -0.28 -6.11
CA LEU A 238 16.53 -1.68 -6.16
C LEU A 238 16.52 -2.19 -7.61
N ARG A 239 16.95 -3.42 -7.80
CA ARG A 239 16.86 -4.07 -9.10
C ARG A 239 15.40 -4.42 -9.41
N ALA A 240 14.90 -3.85 -10.48
CA ALA A 240 13.53 -4.12 -10.93
C ALA A 240 13.33 -5.61 -11.26
N GLY A 241 12.19 -6.16 -10.88
CA GLY A 241 11.80 -7.55 -11.14
C GLY A 241 12.46 -8.59 -10.21
N GLY A 242 13.34 -8.19 -9.29
CA GLY A 242 13.97 -9.10 -8.33
C GLY A 242 12.95 -9.83 -7.45
N TRP A 243 11.94 -9.12 -7.04
CA TRP A 243 10.88 -9.65 -6.18
C TRP A 243 10.11 -10.81 -6.84
N ALA A 244 9.97 -10.80 -8.15
CA ALA A 244 9.35 -11.92 -8.88
C ALA A 244 10.11 -13.24 -8.73
N UNK A 245 11.37 -13.04 -8.27
CA UNK A 245 12.15 -13.99 -7.98
C UNK A 245 12.25 -14.27 -6.63
N GLY A 246 11.67 -13.60 -5.76
CA GLY A 246 11.67 -13.78 -4.31
C GLY A 246 12.77 -13.03 -3.57
N VAL A 247 13.38 -12.05 -4.20
CA VAL A 247 14.48 -11.30 -3.60
C VAL A 247 14.33 -9.79 -3.82
N VAL A 248 14.84 -9.00 -2.87
CA VAL A 248 15.15 -7.59 -3.04
C VAL A 248 16.64 -7.46 -3.23
N GLU A 249 17.06 -7.03 -4.39
CA GLU A 249 18.48 -6.77 -4.69
C GLU A 249 18.72 -5.26 -4.65
N ALA A 250 19.47 -4.82 -3.65
CA ALA A 250 19.78 -3.41 -3.41
C ALA A 250 21.22 -3.08 -3.81
N ARG A 251 21.43 -1.98 -4.50
CA ARG A 251 22.76 -1.46 -4.91
C ARG A 251 22.85 0.01 -4.51
N GLY A 252 23.24 0.26 -3.27
CA GLY A 252 23.25 1.60 -2.71
C GLY A 252 21.84 2.19 -2.55
N ALA A 253 20.85 1.34 -2.35
CA ALA A 253 19.46 1.79 -2.20
C ALA A 253 19.26 2.46 -0.85
N PRO A 254 18.44 3.54 -0.77
CA PRO A 254 18.03 4.07 0.53
C PRO A 254 17.34 2.98 1.36
N LEU A 255 17.64 2.94 2.66
CA LEU A 255 17.04 1.96 3.58
C LEU A 255 15.51 2.03 3.56
N GLY A 256 14.96 3.23 3.49
CA GLY A 256 13.51 3.41 3.39
C GLY A 256 12.90 2.68 2.19
N GLU A 257 13.59 2.68 1.05
CA GLU A 257 13.17 1.99 -0.17
C GLU A 257 13.22 0.45 0.02
N VAL A 258 14.25 -0.06 0.64
CA VAL A 258 14.40 -1.49 0.95
C VAL A 258 13.30 -1.94 1.92
N LEU A 259 13.04 -1.19 2.97
CA LEU A 259 11.97 -1.49 3.93
C LEU A 259 10.55 -1.40 3.32
N UNK A 260 10.43 -0.66 2.37
CA UNK A 260 9.32 -0.53 1.70
C UNK A 260 9.05 -1.69 0.95
N ALA A 261 10.06 -2.27 0.28
CA ALA A 261 9.96 -3.49 -0.51
C ALA A 261 9.72 -4.75 0.33
N LEU A 262 10.22 -4.79 1.56
CA LEU A 262 10.02 -5.91 2.49
C LEU A 262 8.62 -5.89 3.15
N GLY A 263 8.00 -4.73 3.25
CA GLY A 263 6.73 -4.52 3.97
C GLY A 263 5.60 -5.46 3.54
N PRO A 264 5.31 -5.61 2.24
CA PRO A 264 4.23 -6.49 1.77
C PRO A 264 4.41 -7.98 2.08
N TYR A 265 5.62 -8.36 2.51
CA TYR A 265 5.95 -9.75 2.84
C TYR A 265 5.87 -10.04 4.35
N ARG A 266 5.35 -9.11 5.10
CA ARG A 266 5.23 -9.24 6.55
C ARG A 266 3.80 -9.00 7.04
N UNK A 267 3.36 -9.83 7.77
CA UNK A 267 2.20 -9.58 8.40
C UNK A 267 2.43 -8.53 9.38
N GLY A 268 1.71 -7.48 9.48
CA GLY A 268 1.80 -6.37 10.42
C GLY A 268 2.48 -5.14 9.82
N TRP A 269 2.98 -4.30 10.68
CA TRP A 269 3.55 -3.02 10.28
C TRP A 269 5.09 -3.04 10.38
N LEU A 270 5.73 -2.60 9.32
CA LEU A 270 7.18 -2.35 9.28
C LEU A 270 7.41 -0.88 8.97
N GLY A 271 7.99 -0.17 9.91
CA GLY A 271 8.30 1.25 9.74
C GLY A 271 9.73 1.59 10.11
N TYR A 272 10.09 2.82 9.88
CA TYR A 272 11.44 3.30 10.17
C TYR A 272 11.42 4.75 10.64
N ALA A 273 12.46 5.14 11.35
CA ALA A 273 12.68 6.54 11.73
C ALA A 273 13.22 7.32 10.52
N PRO A 274 12.76 8.54 10.28
CA PRO A 274 13.20 9.32 9.11
C PRO A 274 14.71 9.50 9.01
N GLU A 275 15.38 9.55 10.14
CA GLU A 275 16.83 9.75 10.24
C GLU A 275 17.63 8.63 9.58
N VAL A 276 17.08 7.41 9.57
CA VAL A 276 17.75 6.24 8.97
C VAL A 276 17.32 5.96 7.53
N ALA A 277 16.29 6.65 7.03
CA ALA A 277 15.69 6.38 5.72
C ALA A 277 16.68 6.44 4.55
N GLY A 278 17.65 7.37 4.64
CA GLY A 278 18.64 7.62 3.59
C GLY A 278 19.89 6.75 3.65
N LEU A 279 20.08 5.93 4.70
CA LEU A 279 21.24 5.03 4.81
C LEU A 279 21.30 4.08 3.63
N LYS A 280 22.50 3.84 3.11
CA LYS A 280 22.68 3.07 1.88
C LYS A 280 22.82 1.58 2.16
N VAL A 281 21.95 0.79 1.51
CA VAL A 281 21.94 -0.68 1.60
C VAL A 281 22.47 -1.26 0.29
N THR A 282 23.41 -2.20 0.39
CA THR A 282 23.85 -3.02 -0.74
C THR A 282 23.81 -4.48 -0.32
N GLY A 283 23.10 -5.30 -1.07
CA GLY A 283 22.94 -6.73 -0.78
C GLY A 283 21.66 -7.31 -1.34
N VAL A 284 21.44 -8.57 -0.98
CA VAL A 284 20.24 -9.32 -1.42
C VAL A 284 19.45 -9.79 -0.20
N UNK A 285 18.30 -9.40 -0.07
CA UNK A 285 17.46 -9.67 0.93
C UNK A 285 16.46 -10.58 0.45
N GLN A 286 16.19 -11.73 1.14
CA GLN A 286 15.21 -12.76 0.80
C GLN A 286 13.83 -12.35 1.29
N LEU A 287 12.85 -12.39 0.42
CA LEU A 287 11.47 -11.94 0.74
C LEU A 287 10.71 -12.92 1.64
N ASN A 288 11.09 -14.18 1.63
CA ASN A 288 10.52 -15.19 2.54
C ASN A 288 11.16 -15.23 3.94
N UNK A 289 12.17 -14.49 4.25
CA UNK A 289 12.81 -14.39 5.33
C UNK A 289 13.04 -13.10 5.77
N THR A 290 12.00 -12.27 5.87
CA THR A 290 12.13 -10.83 6.17
C THR A 290 12.79 -10.52 7.52
N ASP A 291 12.60 -11.32 8.53
CA ASP A 291 13.31 -11.14 9.82
C ASP A 291 14.81 -11.34 9.67
N ALA A 292 15.24 -12.30 8.87
CA ALA A 292 16.66 -12.49 8.55
C ALA A 292 17.22 -11.29 7.76
N ALA A 293 16.45 -10.75 6.83
CA ALA A 293 16.82 -9.55 6.10
C ALA A 293 16.97 -8.34 7.04
N LEU A 294 16.07 -8.15 7.94
CA LEU A 294 16.18 -7.10 8.98
C LEU A 294 17.35 -7.31 9.93
N UNK A 295 17.66 -8.54 10.17
CA UNK A 295 18.70 -8.83 10.93
C UNK A 295 19.96 -8.46 10.32
N ALA A 296 20.12 -8.79 9.01
CA ALA A 296 21.34 -8.46 8.25
C ALA A 296 21.54 -6.94 8.09
N ILE A 297 20.47 -6.21 7.85
CA ILE A 297 20.48 -4.74 7.79
C ILE A 297 21.03 -4.15 9.10
N ALA A 298 20.56 -4.64 10.26
CA ALA A 298 20.97 -4.14 11.57
C ALA A 298 22.43 -4.51 11.92
N GLN A 299 22.98 -5.54 11.29
CA GLN A 299 24.41 -5.92 11.43
C GLN A 299 25.31 -5.02 10.56
N SER A 300 24.83 -4.62 9.39
CA SER A 300 25.63 -3.87 8.42
C SER A 300 25.50 -2.35 8.53
N LEU A 301 24.45 -1.85 9.17
CA LEU A 301 24.18 -0.42 9.31
C LEU A 301 24.07 -0.01 10.79
N PRO A 302 24.27 1.28 11.11
CA PRO A 302 24.12 1.76 12.48
C PRO A 302 22.62 1.90 12.86
N VAL A 303 21.87 0.81 12.71
CA VAL A 303 20.44 0.75 13.02
C VAL A 303 20.12 -0.42 13.93
N ARG A 304 19.07 -0.29 14.71
CA ARG A 304 18.48 -1.37 15.50
C ARG A 304 17.05 -1.64 15.06
N VAL A 305 16.65 -2.89 15.14
CA VAL A 305 15.28 -3.35 14.83
C VAL A 305 14.55 -3.54 16.15
N VAL A 306 13.51 -2.76 16.36
CA VAL A 306 12.70 -2.78 17.59
C VAL A 306 11.37 -3.49 17.30
N HIS A 307 11.16 -4.62 17.98
CA HIS A 307 9.91 -5.37 17.92
C HIS A 307 9.05 -4.97 19.14
N ARG A 308 8.07 -4.11 18.94
CA ARG A 308 7.10 -3.78 20.00
C ARG A 308 6.10 -4.92 20.22
N THR A 309 5.72 -5.57 19.11
CA THR A 309 5.02 -6.86 19.08
C THR A 309 5.52 -7.64 17.87
N ARG A 310 5.12 -8.88 17.68
CA ARG A 310 5.43 -9.63 16.45
C ARG A 310 4.85 -8.96 15.18
N TRP A 311 3.83 -8.12 15.37
CA TRP A 311 3.13 -7.41 14.28
C TRP A 311 3.58 -5.97 14.09
N TRP A 312 4.40 -5.45 15.01
CA TRP A 312 4.83 -4.05 14.99
C TRP A 312 6.36 -3.98 15.10
N VAL A 313 7.00 -3.70 14.00
CA VAL A 313 8.46 -3.63 13.88
C VAL A 313 8.87 -2.24 13.39
N ARG A 314 9.90 -1.66 14.04
CA ARG A 314 10.44 -0.35 13.65
C ARG A 314 11.97 -0.40 13.60
N VAL A 315 12.50 0.20 12.56
CA VAL A 315 13.96 0.39 12.40
C VAL A 315 14.34 1.79 12.88
N UNK A 316 15.22 1.83 13.72
CA UNK A 316 15.55 3.00 14.31
C UNK A 316 17.05 3.11 14.33
N GLU A 317 17.64 4.29 14.74
CA GLU A 317 19.09 4.48 14.97
C GLU A 317 19.55 3.72 16.22
N LYS A 318 20.83 3.24 16.26
CA LYS A 318 21.41 2.54 17.41
C LYS A 318 21.56 3.45 18.63
#